data_0d1cc59b1df59aecd63e600e531ad19f
#
_entry.id   0d1cc59b1df59aecd63e600e531ad19f
#
_cell.length_a   1.000
_cell.length_b   1.000
_cell.length_c   1.000
_cell.angle_alpha   90.00
_cell.angle_beta   90.00
_cell.angle_gamma   90.00
#
_symmetry.space_group_name_H-M   'P 1'
#
loop_
_entity.id
_entity.type
_entity.pdbx_description
1 polymer ?
#
loop_
_entity_poly.entity_id
_entity_poly.type
_entity_poly.pdbx_seq_one_letter_code
_entity_poly.pdbx_strand_id
1 'polypeptide(L)'
;MYDPEHWSGMARRRWAMTIDLARCTGCSACVTACYAENNIPTVGAPWQGRSLRPFHSSDGSGWDTRPGANILKGREMTWIRIERYFEGGEDGSTDFDTRFVPMLCQHCGNAPCEPVCPVYATYHSPDGLNVQVYNRCVGTRYCSNGCPYKVRYFNWHGYGEPERRQYAFPEPLNWQLNPDVTVRGKGVMEKCTFCVQRIRESEHRAKLEGRDVAPDEFTTACAQACPSRAITFGDAADPNWSVTQLIADRRAYHVFEELNTFTAVVYLKKVNHPAAGAPAAAPRG
;
A
#
# COMPACT_ATOMS: atom_id res chain seq x y z
N MET A 1 -22.99 -3.81 1.98
CA MET A 1 -22.22 -4.20 0.79
C MET A 1 -22.11 -2.94 -0.08
N TYR A 2 -20.94 -2.64 -0.62
CA TYR A 2 -20.76 -1.46 -1.47
C TYR A 2 -21.55 -1.66 -2.77
N ASP A 3 -22.48 -0.78 -3.03
CA ASP A 3 -23.23 -0.72 -4.29
C ASP A 3 -22.68 0.46 -5.11
N PRO A 4 -21.99 0.21 -6.22
CA PRO A 4 -21.47 1.27 -7.08
C PRO A 4 -22.57 2.20 -7.60
N GLU A 5 -23.76 1.69 -7.84
CA GLU A 5 -24.89 2.48 -8.33
C GLU A 5 -25.45 3.39 -7.24
N HIS A 6 -25.47 2.92 -5.98
CA HIS A 6 -25.88 3.74 -4.85
C HIS A 6 -25.00 4.98 -4.68
N TRP A 7 -23.70 4.85 -4.96
CA TRP A 7 -22.74 5.94 -4.82
C TRP A 7 -22.55 6.77 -6.09
N SER A 8 -22.97 6.28 -7.25
CA SER A 8 -22.77 6.95 -8.54
C SER A 8 -23.38 8.36 -8.62
N GLY A 9 -24.46 8.61 -7.89
CA GLY A 9 -25.08 9.93 -7.79
C GLY A 9 -24.44 10.86 -6.73
N MET A 10 -23.61 10.34 -5.83
CA MET A 10 -23.02 11.09 -4.72
C MET A 10 -21.53 11.35 -4.92
N ALA A 11 -20.83 10.48 -5.64
CA ALA A 11 -19.40 10.59 -5.84
C ALA A 11 -19.10 11.27 -7.18
N ARG A 12 -18.47 12.44 -7.09
CA ARG A 12 -17.91 13.11 -8.27
C ARG A 12 -16.62 12.46 -8.77
N ARG A 13 -15.97 11.66 -7.91
CA ARG A 13 -14.61 11.13 -8.14
C ARG A 13 -14.50 9.66 -7.75
N ARG A 14 -13.59 8.96 -8.40
CA ARG A 14 -13.21 7.59 -8.08
C ARG A 14 -11.68 7.46 -8.09
N TRP A 15 -11.07 7.59 -6.94
CA TRP A 15 -9.62 7.49 -6.84
C TRP A 15 -9.13 6.08 -7.18
N ALA A 16 -8.18 6.01 -8.09
CA ALA A 16 -7.58 4.76 -8.56
C ALA A 16 -6.08 4.89 -8.80
N MET A 17 -5.43 3.75 -8.92
CA MET A 17 -3.99 3.67 -9.17
C MET A 17 -3.71 2.60 -10.22
N THR A 18 -2.80 2.87 -11.15
CA THR A 18 -2.24 1.86 -12.04
C THR A 18 -0.78 1.60 -11.71
N ILE A 19 -0.37 0.33 -11.83
CA ILE A 19 1.01 -0.10 -11.59
C ILE A 19 1.49 -0.91 -12.79
N ASP A 20 2.44 -0.35 -13.55
CA ASP A 20 3.01 -1.02 -14.72
C ASP A 20 4.17 -1.93 -14.31
N LEU A 21 3.94 -3.25 -14.33
CA LEU A 21 4.94 -4.24 -13.94
C LEU A 21 6.09 -4.34 -14.95
N ALA A 22 5.91 -3.89 -16.18
CA ALA A 22 6.99 -3.83 -17.16
C ALA A 22 8.01 -2.71 -16.84
N ARG A 23 7.56 -1.67 -16.14
CA ARG A 23 8.41 -0.55 -15.71
C ARG A 23 8.98 -0.73 -14.30
N CYS A 24 8.34 -1.56 -13.46
CA CYS A 24 8.77 -1.72 -12.08
C CYS A 24 10.11 -2.46 -11.99
N THR A 25 11.10 -1.80 -11.40
CA THR A 25 12.45 -2.36 -11.17
C THR A 25 12.66 -2.96 -9.79
N GLY A 26 11.64 -2.92 -8.91
CA GLY A 26 11.72 -3.42 -7.55
C GLY A 26 12.63 -2.61 -6.61
N CYS A 27 12.97 -1.37 -6.95
CA CYS A 27 13.94 -0.53 -6.23
C CYS A 27 13.52 -0.09 -4.83
N SER A 28 12.25 -0.30 -4.43
CA SER A 28 11.67 0.06 -3.14
C SER A 28 11.60 1.57 -2.82
N ALA A 29 11.86 2.47 -3.77
CA ALA A 29 11.72 3.92 -3.56
C ALA A 29 10.30 4.30 -3.13
N CYS A 30 9.27 3.67 -3.69
CA CYS A 30 7.87 3.84 -3.30
C CYS A 30 7.61 3.43 -1.85
N VAL A 31 8.28 2.40 -1.35
CA VAL A 31 8.18 1.95 0.06
C VAL A 31 8.77 3.01 0.98
N THR A 32 9.98 3.48 0.71
CA THR A 32 10.65 4.52 1.49
C THR A 32 9.84 5.82 1.53
N ALA A 33 9.33 6.25 0.36
CA ALA A 33 8.50 7.44 0.27
C ALA A 33 7.18 7.29 1.07
N CYS A 34 6.58 6.10 1.06
CA CYS A 34 5.39 5.82 1.86
C CYS A 34 5.66 5.93 3.36
N TYR A 35 6.81 5.43 3.83
CA TYR A 35 7.23 5.55 5.23
C TYR A 35 7.39 7.00 5.64
N ALA A 36 8.09 7.80 4.84
CA ALA A 36 8.32 9.21 5.12
C ALA A 36 7.02 10.03 5.10
N GLU A 37 6.21 9.86 4.07
CA GLU A 37 4.96 10.62 3.87
C GLU A 37 3.92 10.35 4.95
N ASN A 38 3.78 9.07 5.35
CA ASN A 38 2.69 8.63 6.19
C ASN A 38 3.11 8.36 7.65
N ASN A 39 4.28 8.83 8.08
CA ASN A 39 4.80 8.61 9.42
C ASN A 39 4.68 7.13 9.85
N ILE A 40 5.09 6.23 8.95
CA ILE A 40 5.07 4.80 9.25
C ILE A 40 6.29 4.48 10.10
N PRO A 41 6.12 3.90 11.30
CA PRO A 41 7.24 3.61 12.19
C PRO A 41 8.12 2.50 11.63
N THR A 42 9.41 2.63 11.81
CA THR A 42 10.36 1.56 11.54
C THR A 42 10.38 0.58 12.71
N VAL A 43 10.06 -0.68 12.43
CA VAL A 43 10.20 -1.79 13.39
C VAL A 43 11.56 -2.48 13.23
N GLY A 44 12.57 -1.71 12.95
CA GLY A 44 13.87 -2.13 12.48
C GLY A 44 14.60 -3.16 13.34
N ALA A 45 15.66 -3.67 12.78
CA ALA A 45 16.62 -4.49 13.50
C ALA A 45 17.29 -3.70 14.61
N PRO A 46 17.70 -4.35 15.69
CA PRO A 46 18.52 -3.73 16.75
C PRO A 46 19.94 -3.50 16.22
N TRP A 47 20.08 -2.62 15.23
CA TRP A 47 21.37 -2.34 14.60
C TRP A 47 22.28 -1.41 15.43
N GLN A 48 21.84 -1.00 16.62
CA GLN A 48 22.63 -0.11 17.49
C GLN A 48 22.80 -0.63 18.92
N GLY A 49 22.63 -1.91 19.19
CA GLY A 49 22.88 -2.48 20.52
C GLY A 49 21.97 -1.95 21.65
N ARG A 50 21.09 -1.00 21.35
CA ARG A 50 20.04 -0.50 22.22
C ARG A 50 18.71 -0.96 21.67
N SER A 51 18.37 -2.20 22.00
CA SER A 51 17.10 -2.74 21.58
C SER A 51 15.96 -1.86 22.06
N LEU A 52 15.00 -1.58 21.18
CA LEU A 52 13.62 -1.41 21.60
C LEU A 52 13.37 -2.49 22.64
N ARG A 53 13.05 -2.13 23.90
CA ARG A 53 12.83 -3.14 24.94
C ARG A 53 11.92 -4.19 24.38
N PRO A 54 12.44 -5.36 24.12
CA PRO A 54 11.77 -6.34 23.35
C PRO A 54 10.80 -7.08 24.21
N PHE A 55 10.03 -7.82 23.53
CA PHE A 55 9.36 -8.94 24.15
C PHE A 55 10.39 -9.79 24.88
N HIS A 56 10.15 -10.05 26.15
CA HIS A 56 10.82 -11.16 26.85
C HIS A 56 10.61 -12.39 25.99
N SER A 57 11.67 -13.08 25.64
CA SER A 57 11.56 -14.43 25.15
C SER A 57 10.83 -15.23 26.23
N SER A 58 9.93 -16.10 25.81
CA SER A 58 9.16 -16.96 26.74
C SER A 58 10.07 -17.85 27.63
N ASP A 59 11.35 -17.93 27.29
CA ASP A 59 12.38 -18.70 27.99
C ASP A 59 13.23 -17.87 28.96
N GLY A 60 12.92 -16.57 29.15
CA GLY A 60 13.66 -15.68 30.03
C GLY A 60 15.08 -15.33 29.59
N SER A 61 15.52 -15.77 28.42
CA SER A 61 16.90 -15.61 27.92
C SER A 61 17.21 -14.22 27.37
N GLY A 62 16.30 -13.24 27.50
CA GLY A 62 16.51 -11.88 27.01
C GLY A 62 16.10 -11.69 25.55
N TRP A 63 16.60 -10.73 24.96
CA TRP A 63 16.23 -10.06 23.73
C TRP A 63 16.45 -10.90 22.46
N ASP A 64 15.43 -11.05 21.61
CA ASP A 64 15.61 -11.54 20.27
C ASP A 64 16.34 -10.48 19.43
N THR A 65 17.64 -10.59 19.38
CA THR A 65 18.54 -9.67 18.67
C THR A 65 18.78 -10.07 17.22
N ARG A 66 18.12 -11.15 16.76
CA ARG A 66 18.29 -11.62 15.39
C ARG A 66 17.82 -10.56 14.39
N PRO A 67 18.60 -10.29 13.33
CA PRO A 67 18.15 -9.42 12.25
C PRO A 67 16.79 -9.89 11.70
N GLY A 68 15.85 -8.96 11.54
CA GLY A 68 14.52 -9.26 11.02
C GLY A 68 13.56 -9.97 11.98
N ALA A 69 13.89 -10.13 13.26
CA ALA A 69 13.02 -10.82 14.23
C ALA A 69 11.61 -10.23 14.30
N ASN A 70 11.44 -8.92 14.18
CA ASN A 70 10.13 -8.28 14.14
C ASN A 70 9.36 -8.61 12.86
N ILE A 71 10.04 -8.71 11.73
CA ILE A 71 9.44 -9.12 10.44
C ILE A 71 8.98 -10.57 10.53
N LEU A 72 9.81 -11.47 11.05
CA LEU A 72 9.48 -12.89 11.25
C LEU A 72 8.26 -13.09 12.18
N LYS A 73 8.05 -12.16 13.11
CA LYS A 73 6.88 -12.16 14.01
C LYS A 73 5.68 -11.40 13.44
N GLY A 74 5.73 -10.94 12.17
CA GLY A 74 4.65 -10.16 11.54
C GLY A 74 4.40 -8.81 12.22
N ARG A 75 5.46 -8.15 12.69
CA ARG A 75 5.37 -6.87 13.41
C ARG A 75 5.69 -5.66 12.57
N GLU A 76 6.01 -5.86 11.30
CA GLU A 76 6.28 -4.79 10.34
C GLU A 76 5.02 -3.96 10.07
N MET A 77 5.23 -2.69 9.72
CA MET A 77 4.19 -1.70 9.41
C MET A 77 4.31 -1.24 7.96
N THR A 78 4.33 -2.16 7.02
CA THR A 78 4.61 -1.90 5.61
C THR A 78 3.33 -1.66 4.82
N TRP A 79 2.92 -0.40 4.62
CA TRP A 79 1.69 -0.08 3.87
C TRP A 79 1.78 -0.41 2.38
N ILE A 80 2.98 -0.42 1.83
CA ILE A 80 3.29 -0.92 0.48
C ILE A 80 4.53 -1.81 0.58
N ARG A 81 4.49 -3.01 0.03
CA ARG A 81 5.62 -3.94 -0.05
C ARG A 81 5.88 -4.30 -1.50
N ILE A 82 7.08 -4.75 -1.81
CA ILE A 82 7.43 -5.28 -3.12
C ILE A 82 7.49 -6.80 -3.03
N GLU A 83 6.55 -7.47 -3.66
CA GLU A 83 6.60 -8.91 -3.86
C GLU A 83 7.51 -9.23 -5.05
N ARG A 84 8.25 -10.31 -4.92
CA ARG A 84 9.24 -10.74 -5.92
C ARG A 84 8.91 -12.14 -6.37
N TYR A 85 8.69 -12.31 -7.66
CA TYR A 85 8.40 -13.59 -8.28
C TYR A 85 9.51 -13.92 -9.25
N PHE A 86 10.01 -15.15 -9.17
CA PHE A 86 11.05 -15.67 -10.03
C PHE A 86 10.49 -16.88 -10.76
N GLU A 87 10.58 -16.89 -12.08
CA GLU A 87 10.17 -18.01 -12.95
C GLU A 87 11.36 -18.46 -13.76
N GLY A 88 11.61 -19.78 -13.87
CA GLY A 88 12.74 -20.36 -14.59
C GLY A 88 13.75 -21.03 -13.67
N GLY A 89 14.84 -21.52 -14.24
CA GLY A 89 15.91 -22.20 -13.52
C GLY A 89 15.61 -23.63 -13.06
N GLU A 90 14.47 -24.21 -13.45
CA GLU A 90 14.07 -25.58 -13.08
C GLU A 90 15.04 -26.65 -13.62
N ASP A 91 15.74 -26.34 -14.69
CA ASP A 91 16.77 -27.16 -15.35
C ASP A 91 18.20 -26.87 -14.85
N GLY A 92 18.35 -26.06 -13.81
CA GLY A 92 19.63 -25.58 -13.31
C GLY A 92 20.21 -24.41 -14.11
N SER A 93 19.47 -23.87 -15.07
CA SER A 93 19.86 -22.65 -15.79
C SER A 93 19.83 -21.43 -14.86
N THR A 94 20.63 -20.41 -15.20
CA THR A 94 20.64 -19.12 -14.52
C THR A 94 19.67 -18.11 -15.15
N ASP A 95 18.84 -18.57 -16.09
CA ASP A 95 17.87 -17.71 -16.78
C ASP A 95 16.56 -17.67 -15.99
N PHE A 96 16.35 -16.53 -15.33
CA PHE A 96 15.15 -16.25 -14.52
C PHE A 96 14.39 -15.08 -15.09
N ASP A 97 13.09 -15.24 -15.31
CA ASP A 97 12.20 -14.09 -15.44
C ASP A 97 11.82 -13.60 -14.04
N THR A 98 12.08 -12.33 -13.79
CA THR A 98 11.82 -11.70 -12.49
C THR A 98 10.72 -10.68 -12.62
N ARG A 99 9.73 -10.76 -11.72
CA ARG A 99 8.63 -9.80 -11.63
C ARG A 99 8.59 -9.18 -10.24
N PHE A 100 8.45 -7.87 -10.22
CA PHE A 100 8.29 -7.09 -9.00
C PHE A 100 6.86 -6.54 -8.95
N VAL A 101 6.13 -6.86 -7.89
CA VAL A 101 4.74 -6.46 -7.73
C VAL A 101 4.60 -5.61 -6.48
N PRO A 102 4.51 -4.28 -6.61
CA PRO A 102 4.15 -3.42 -5.49
C PRO A 102 2.75 -3.76 -5.00
N MET A 103 2.63 -4.25 -3.76
CA MET A 103 1.37 -4.66 -3.15
C MET A 103 1.00 -3.72 -2.01
N LEU A 104 -0.19 -3.11 -2.11
CA LEU A 104 -0.74 -2.15 -1.17
C LEU A 104 -2.25 -2.39 -1.00
N CYS A 105 -2.91 -1.59 -0.14
CA CYS A 105 -4.37 -1.66 -0.04
C CYS A 105 -4.99 -1.40 -1.42
N GLN A 106 -5.84 -2.33 -1.85
CA GLN A 106 -6.47 -2.29 -3.17
C GLN A 106 -7.69 -1.36 -3.22
N HIS A 107 -8.07 -0.74 -2.11
CA HIS A 107 -9.26 0.10 -1.99
C HIS A 107 -10.48 -0.54 -2.68
N CYS A 108 -10.74 -1.80 -2.33
CA CYS A 108 -11.77 -2.64 -2.94
C CYS A 108 -13.15 -2.00 -2.86
N GLY A 109 -13.92 -2.03 -3.95
CA GLY A 109 -15.33 -1.62 -3.96
C GLY A 109 -16.19 -2.53 -3.10
N ASN A 110 -16.00 -3.86 -3.23
CA ASN A 110 -16.58 -4.87 -2.34
C ASN A 110 -15.54 -5.31 -1.32
N ALA A 111 -15.29 -4.47 -0.32
CA ALA A 111 -14.19 -4.69 0.62
C ALA A 111 -14.55 -5.72 1.70
N PRO A 112 -13.99 -6.94 1.70
CA PRO A 112 -14.29 -7.96 2.70
C PRO A 112 -13.81 -7.59 4.11
N CYS A 113 -12.99 -6.57 4.24
CA CYS A 113 -12.53 -6.05 5.53
C CYS A 113 -13.56 -5.16 6.24
N GLU A 114 -14.60 -4.67 5.54
CA GLU A 114 -15.60 -3.77 6.11
C GLU A 114 -16.65 -4.50 6.94
N PRO A 115 -17.34 -5.53 6.43
CA PRO A 115 -18.42 -6.19 7.17
C PRO A 115 -17.94 -6.91 8.43
N VAL A 116 -16.66 -7.22 8.54
CA VAL A 116 -16.09 -7.90 9.71
C VAL A 116 -15.63 -6.95 10.82
N CYS A 117 -15.74 -5.64 10.60
CA CYS A 117 -15.35 -4.65 11.60
C CYS A 117 -16.49 -4.39 12.59
N PRO A 118 -16.36 -4.77 13.88
CA PRO A 118 -17.47 -4.66 14.84
C PRO A 118 -17.81 -3.22 15.22
N VAL A 119 -16.93 -2.28 14.94
CA VAL A 119 -17.06 -0.87 15.32
C VAL A 119 -17.13 0.07 14.12
N TYR A 120 -17.29 -0.47 12.91
CA TYR A 120 -17.33 0.31 11.68
C TYR A 120 -16.14 1.28 11.55
N ALA A 121 -14.96 0.83 11.98
CA ALA A 121 -13.72 1.60 11.85
C ALA A 121 -13.17 1.57 10.41
N THR A 122 -13.61 0.61 9.61
CA THR A 122 -13.29 0.55 8.18
C THR A 122 -14.58 0.65 7.37
N TYR A 123 -14.62 1.55 6.40
CA TYR A 123 -15.80 1.84 5.58
C TYR A 123 -15.37 2.47 4.25
N HIS A 124 -16.32 2.59 3.32
CA HIS A 124 -16.13 3.32 2.06
C HIS A 124 -16.48 4.79 2.20
N SER A 125 -15.60 5.64 1.65
CA SER A 125 -15.94 7.04 1.38
C SER A 125 -16.64 7.18 0.02
N PRO A 126 -17.41 8.27 -0.20
CA PRO A 126 -18.08 8.49 -1.47
C PRO A 126 -17.14 8.54 -2.69
N ASP A 127 -15.89 8.96 -2.50
CA ASP A 127 -14.84 9.04 -3.53
C ASP A 127 -14.10 7.70 -3.77
N GLY A 128 -14.63 6.61 -3.20
CA GLY A 128 -14.16 5.24 -3.44
C GLY A 128 -13.00 4.78 -2.59
N LEU A 129 -12.59 5.55 -1.58
CA LEU A 129 -11.53 5.12 -0.67
C LEU A 129 -12.07 4.13 0.37
N ASN A 130 -11.38 3.02 0.57
CA ASN A 130 -11.55 2.21 1.77
C ASN A 130 -10.84 2.92 2.91
N VAL A 131 -11.59 3.51 3.83
CA VAL A 131 -11.09 4.33 4.94
C VAL A 131 -10.81 3.47 6.16
N GLN A 132 -9.83 3.85 6.95
CA GLN A 132 -9.56 3.31 8.28
C GLN A 132 -9.58 4.44 9.31
N VAL A 133 -10.56 4.43 10.22
CA VAL A 133 -10.65 5.40 11.31
C VAL A 133 -9.96 4.86 12.54
N TYR A 134 -8.79 5.40 12.84
CA TYR A 134 -7.93 4.89 13.91
C TYR A 134 -8.59 4.99 15.28
N ASN A 135 -9.29 6.09 15.56
CA ASN A 135 -9.94 6.34 16.86
C ASN A 135 -11.14 5.43 17.15
N ARG A 136 -11.73 4.81 16.12
CA ARG A 136 -12.78 3.80 16.29
C ARG A 136 -12.23 2.39 16.41
N CYS A 137 -11.01 2.16 15.95
CA CYS A 137 -10.43 0.84 15.88
C CYS A 137 -10.15 0.29 17.29
N VAL A 138 -10.76 -0.84 17.62
CA VAL A 138 -10.55 -1.55 18.88
C VAL A 138 -9.59 -2.74 18.73
N GLY A 139 -8.99 -2.93 17.55
CA GLY A 139 -7.90 -3.88 17.35
C GLY A 139 -8.29 -5.35 17.29
N THR A 140 -9.53 -5.70 16.91
CA THR A 140 -9.94 -7.11 16.74
C THR A 140 -9.16 -7.84 15.65
N ARG A 141 -8.52 -7.13 14.71
CA ARG A 141 -7.69 -7.65 13.60
C ARG A 141 -8.44 -8.52 12.58
N TYR A 142 -9.73 -8.69 12.72
CA TYR A 142 -10.50 -9.54 11.81
C TYR A 142 -10.48 -9.01 10.37
N CYS A 143 -10.40 -7.71 10.18
CA CYS A 143 -10.23 -7.08 8.87
C CYS A 143 -8.90 -7.48 8.17
N SER A 144 -7.85 -7.80 8.94
CA SER A 144 -6.61 -8.34 8.38
C SER A 144 -6.79 -9.78 7.90
N ASN A 145 -7.53 -10.59 8.65
CA ASN A 145 -7.84 -11.97 8.26
C ASN A 145 -8.71 -12.00 7.00
N GLY A 146 -9.71 -11.12 6.91
CA GLY A 146 -10.59 -11.00 5.75
C GLY A 146 -9.96 -10.37 4.51
N CYS A 147 -8.77 -9.76 4.61
CA CYS A 147 -8.11 -9.16 3.47
C CYS A 147 -7.36 -10.23 2.64
N PRO A 148 -7.76 -10.51 1.38
CA PRO A 148 -7.05 -11.48 0.54
C PRO A 148 -5.64 -11.00 0.15
N TYR A 149 -5.43 -9.70 0.08
CA TYR A 149 -4.16 -9.06 -0.30
C TYR A 149 -3.17 -8.95 0.86
N LYS A 150 -3.60 -9.22 2.11
CA LYS A 150 -2.77 -9.15 3.33
C LYS A 150 -2.02 -7.82 3.49
N VAL A 151 -2.75 -6.72 3.31
CA VAL A 151 -2.22 -5.34 3.30
C VAL A 151 -2.76 -4.48 4.43
N ARG A 152 -3.21 -5.12 5.51
CA ARG A 152 -3.68 -4.47 6.73
C ARG A 152 -2.79 -4.92 7.89
N TYR A 153 -2.13 -3.95 8.52
CA TYR A 153 -1.12 -4.17 9.54
C TYR A 153 -1.62 -3.73 10.90
N PHE A 154 -1.33 -4.53 11.93
CA PHE A 154 -1.70 -4.21 13.30
C PHE A 154 -0.56 -3.51 14.00
N ASN A 155 -0.84 -2.40 14.65
CA ASN A 155 0.14 -1.67 15.42
C ASN A 155 0.32 -2.28 16.81
N TRP A 156 1.40 -3.03 16.99
CA TRP A 156 1.72 -3.74 18.23
C TRP A 156 2.37 -2.87 19.29
N HIS A 157 2.89 -1.70 18.91
CA HIS A 157 3.69 -0.84 19.77
C HIS A 157 3.15 0.59 19.78
N GLY A 158 3.31 1.27 20.93
CA GLY A 158 2.92 2.67 21.07
C GLY A 158 3.99 3.62 20.49
N TYR A 159 4.19 3.62 19.19
CA TYR A 159 5.22 4.44 18.54
C TYR A 159 5.00 5.95 18.68
N GLY A 160 3.77 6.38 18.91
CA GLY A 160 3.44 7.78 19.18
C GLY A 160 3.70 8.20 20.65
N GLU A 161 3.92 7.24 21.55
CA GLU A 161 4.19 7.52 22.96
C GLU A 161 5.58 8.19 23.10
N PRO A 162 5.72 9.25 23.92
CA PRO A 162 6.98 9.99 24.05
C PRO A 162 8.19 9.10 24.36
N GLU A 163 8.01 8.11 25.21
CA GLU A 163 9.07 7.19 25.65
C GLU A 163 9.53 6.24 24.54
N ARG A 164 8.71 6.00 23.53
CA ARG A 164 8.97 5.06 22.44
C ARG A 164 9.24 5.73 21.11
N ARG A 165 8.85 6.98 20.97
CA ARG A 165 8.99 7.76 19.74
C ARG A 165 10.44 7.83 19.26
N GLN A 166 11.39 7.97 20.17
CA GLN A 166 12.82 7.99 19.87
C GLN A 166 13.34 6.70 19.21
N TYR A 167 12.63 5.57 19.34
CA TYR A 167 13.03 4.30 18.77
C TYR A 167 12.40 4.06 17.40
N ALA A 168 11.19 4.53 17.20
CA ALA A 168 10.47 4.40 15.93
C ALA A 168 10.95 5.44 14.92
N PHE A 169 11.33 6.61 15.42
CA PHE A 169 11.80 7.74 14.63
C PHE A 169 13.08 8.32 15.28
N PRO A 170 14.21 7.55 15.24
CA PRO A 170 15.46 8.03 15.79
C PRO A 170 15.99 9.22 14.99
N GLU A 171 16.84 10.04 15.59
CA GLU A 171 17.51 11.10 14.84
C GLU A 171 18.37 10.51 13.70
N PRO A 172 18.32 11.10 12.50
CA PRO A 172 17.56 12.29 12.08
C PRO A 172 16.15 12.00 11.53
N LEU A 173 15.65 10.76 11.56
CA LEU A 173 14.35 10.39 11.00
C LEU A 173 13.16 11.13 11.63
N ASN A 174 13.30 11.57 12.90
CA ASN A 174 12.29 12.39 13.57
C ASN A 174 12.07 13.75 12.89
N TRP A 175 13.04 14.28 12.15
CA TRP A 175 12.94 15.56 11.46
C TRP A 175 12.10 15.52 10.20
N GLN A 176 11.93 14.34 9.61
CA GLN A 176 11.10 14.15 8.42
C GLN A 176 9.62 13.83 8.72
N LEU A 177 9.23 13.83 10.00
CA LEU A 177 7.83 13.55 10.33
C LEU A 177 6.91 14.57 9.67
N ASN A 178 5.93 14.04 8.94
CA ASN A 178 4.91 14.84 8.27
C ASN A 178 3.91 15.38 9.31
N PRO A 179 3.77 16.71 9.49
CA PRO A 179 2.87 17.29 10.46
C PRO A 179 1.39 17.02 10.17
N ASP A 180 1.03 16.77 8.90
CA ASP A 180 -0.34 16.53 8.46
C ASP A 180 -0.82 15.10 8.71
N VAL A 181 0.08 14.22 9.16
CA VAL A 181 -0.22 12.80 9.37
C VAL A 181 0.10 12.39 10.81
N THR A 182 -0.91 11.91 11.53
CA THR A 182 -0.74 11.40 12.89
C THR A 182 0.12 10.12 12.92
N VAL A 183 0.98 10.00 13.92
CA VAL A 183 1.56 8.71 14.31
C VAL A 183 0.49 7.94 15.08
N ARG A 184 0.14 6.74 14.60
CA ARG A 184 -0.94 5.94 15.17
C ARG A 184 -0.53 5.30 16.49
N GLY A 185 -1.49 5.14 17.37
CA GLY A 185 -1.30 4.52 18.66
C GLY A 185 -1.26 2.99 18.58
N LYS A 186 -0.86 2.37 19.69
CA LYS A 186 -0.91 0.91 19.86
C LYS A 186 -2.34 0.38 19.76
N GLY A 187 -2.49 -0.78 19.14
CA GLY A 187 -3.76 -1.51 19.15
C GLY A 187 -4.70 -1.17 17.98
N VAL A 188 -4.25 -0.41 17.00
CA VAL A 188 -5.06 -0.07 15.82
C VAL A 188 -4.54 -0.76 14.56
N MET A 189 -5.41 -0.90 13.57
CA MET A 189 -5.03 -1.37 12.24
C MET A 189 -4.63 -0.20 11.35
N GLU A 190 -3.56 -0.40 10.59
CA GLU A 190 -3.07 0.57 9.60
C GLU A 190 -3.04 -0.03 8.20
N LYS A 191 -3.13 0.82 7.20
CA LYS A 191 -3.08 0.43 5.78
C LYS A 191 -2.82 1.65 4.90
N CYS A 192 -2.51 1.43 3.63
CA CYS A 192 -2.42 2.50 2.63
C CYS A 192 -3.74 3.31 2.55
N THR A 193 -3.62 4.63 2.52
CA THR A 193 -4.74 5.60 2.44
C THR A 193 -4.81 6.31 1.08
N PHE A 194 -3.98 5.93 0.10
CA PHE A 194 -3.72 6.71 -1.11
C PHE A 194 -3.23 8.14 -0.80
N CYS A 195 -2.49 8.31 0.31
CA CYS A 195 -2.03 9.62 0.78
C CYS A 195 -3.19 10.62 0.89
N VAL A 196 -4.23 10.26 1.65
CA VAL A 196 -5.48 11.03 1.78
C VAL A 196 -5.25 12.50 2.14
N GLN A 197 -4.16 12.83 2.86
CA GLN A 197 -3.75 14.20 3.16
C GLN A 197 -3.47 15.00 1.88
N ARG A 198 -2.81 14.41 0.87
CA ARG A 198 -2.55 15.06 -0.42
C ARG A 198 -3.82 15.25 -1.24
N ILE A 199 -4.72 14.28 -1.20
CA ILE A 199 -6.06 14.40 -1.81
C ILE A 199 -6.78 15.60 -1.21
N ARG A 200 -6.85 15.68 0.12
CA ARG A 200 -7.55 16.75 0.84
C ARG A 200 -6.90 18.11 0.62
N GLU A 201 -5.58 18.17 0.60
CA GLU A 201 -4.86 19.41 0.30
C GLU A 201 -5.22 19.94 -1.10
N SER A 202 -5.19 19.07 -2.11
CA SER A 202 -5.53 19.44 -3.48
C SER A 202 -6.99 19.87 -3.62
N GLU A 203 -7.92 19.15 -2.99
CA GLU A 203 -9.34 19.52 -2.96
C GLU A 203 -9.56 20.88 -2.27
N HIS A 204 -8.89 21.15 -1.16
CA HIS A 204 -8.98 22.42 -0.45
C HIS A 204 -8.44 23.57 -1.29
N ARG A 205 -7.29 23.39 -1.93
CA ARG A 205 -6.68 24.39 -2.81
C ARG A 205 -7.61 24.72 -3.97
N ALA A 206 -8.11 23.71 -4.67
CA ALA A 206 -9.03 23.89 -5.78
C ALA A 206 -10.32 24.62 -5.35
N LYS A 207 -10.87 24.26 -4.18
CA LYS A 207 -12.04 24.90 -3.59
C LYS A 207 -11.79 26.39 -3.29
N LEU A 208 -10.65 26.74 -2.73
CA LEU A 208 -10.28 28.14 -2.45
C LEU A 208 -10.15 28.96 -3.75
N GLU A 209 -9.71 28.34 -4.83
CA GLU A 209 -9.60 28.96 -6.15
C GLU A 209 -10.91 28.91 -6.95
N GLY A 210 -11.99 28.35 -6.39
CA GLY A 210 -13.31 28.27 -7.03
C GLY A 210 -13.35 27.35 -8.26
N ARG A 211 -12.47 26.36 -8.33
CA ARG A 211 -12.35 25.38 -9.43
C ARG A 211 -12.41 23.95 -8.93
N ASP A 212 -12.49 23.02 -9.84
CA ASP A 212 -12.23 21.60 -9.55
C ASP A 212 -10.73 21.29 -9.60
N VAL A 213 -10.32 20.17 -8.99
CA VAL A 213 -8.95 19.64 -9.08
C VAL A 213 -8.67 19.29 -10.53
N ALA A 214 -7.59 19.82 -11.08
CA ALA A 214 -7.20 19.56 -12.46
C ALA A 214 -6.62 18.14 -12.64
N PRO A 215 -6.75 17.55 -13.84
CA PRO A 215 -6.12 16.26 -14.14
C PRO A 215 -4.63 16.27 -13.83
N ASP A 216 -4.15 15.21 -13.18
CA ASP A 216 -2.74 14.98 -12.81
C ASP A 216 -2.09 16.11 -11.98
N GLU A 217 -2.89 17.01 -11.36
CA GLU A 217 -2.41 18.14 -10.55
C GLU A 217 -1.60 17.68 -9.32
N PHE A 218 -1.92 16.54 -8.79
CA PHE A 218 -1.20 15.95 -7.66
C PHE A 218 -1.06 14.43 -7.81
N THR A 219 -0.22 13.83 -6.98
CA THR A 219 -0.04 12.38 -6.97
C THR A 219 0.34 11.87 -5.59
N THR A 220 0.25 10.57 -5.38
CA THR A 220 0.69 9.91 -4.14
C THR A 220 2.20 9.93 -4.00
N ALA A 221 2.72 9.86 -2.76
CA ALA A 221 4.15 9.85 -2.50
C ALA A 221 4.89 8.71 -3.19
N CYS A 222 4.27 7.52 -3.25
CA CYS A 222 4.85 6.35 -3.92
C CYS A 222 4.95 6.55 -5.45
N ALA A 223 3.97 7.20 -6.07
CA ALA A 223 4.03 7.51 -7.50
C ALA A 223 5.06 8.60 -7.80
N GLN A 224 5.10 9.65 -6.97
CA GLN A 224 6.06 10.74 -7.10
C GLN A 224 7.52 10.26 -6.99
N ALA A 225 7.79 9.33 -6.08
CA ALA A 225 9.13 8.82 -5.84
C ALA A 225 9.55 7.71 -6.81
N CYS A 226 8.65 7.22 -7.68
CA CYS A 226 8.95 6.13 -8.59
C CYS A 226 9.87 6.58 -9.74
N PRO A 227 11.15 6.15 -9.79
CA PRO A 227 12.09 6.64 -10.81
C PRO A 227 11.73 6.15 -12.22
N SER A 228 11.11 4.98 -12.32
CA SER A 228 10.68 4.39 -13.59
C SER A 228 9.26 4.80 -14.00
N ARG A 229 8.59 5.64 -13.20
CA ARG A 229 7.20 6.06 -13.42
C ARG A 229 6.26 4.87 -13.67
N ALA A 230 6.45 3.81 -12.88
CA ALA A 230 5.62 2.61 -12.96
C ALA A 230 4.26 2.79 -12.27
N ILE A 231 4.12 3.76 -11.37
CA ILE A 231 2.91 4.01 -10.59
C ILE A 231 2.27 5.31 -11.07
N THR A 232 0.99 5.25 -11.43
CA THR A 232 0.17 6.42 -11.79
C THR A 232 -1.07 6.44 -10.91
N PHE A 233 -1.44 7.60 -10.38
CA PHE A 233 -2.59 7.80 -9.51
C PHE A 233 -3.47 8.91 -10.06
N GLY A 234 -4.80 8.79 -9.89
CA GLY A 234 -5.72 9.82 -10.32
C GLY A 234 -7.18 9.43 -10.17
N ASP A 235 -8.05 10.23 -10.77
CA ASP A 235 -9.51 10.01 -10.78
C ASP A 235 -9.92 9.16 -11.99
N ALA A 236 -10.37 7.93 -11.73
CA ALA A 236 -10.85 7.02 -12.77
C ALA A 236 -12.24 7.39 -13.33
N ALA A 237 -12.96 8.30 -12.70
CA ALA A 237 -14.25 8.78 -13.18
C ALA A 237 -14.11 9.85 -14.28
N ASP A 238 -12.96 10.51 -14.37
CA ASP A 238 -12.69 11.54 -15.38
C ASP A 238 -11.73 11.02 -16.47
N PRO A 239 -12.17 10.98 -17.73
CA PRO A 239 -11.36 10.47 -18.85
C PRO A 239 -10.08 11.30 -19.15
N ASN A 240 -9.99 12.52 -18.62
CA ASN A 240 -8.84 13.40 -18.84
C ASN A 240 -7.64 13.04 -17.96
N TRP A 241 -7.82 12.20 -16.94
CA TRP A 241 -6.71 11.76 -16.10
C TRP A 241 -5.91 10.63 -16.74
N SER A 242 -4.59 10.69 -16.58
CA SER A 242 -3.66 9.68 -17.13
C SER A 242 -3.98 8.26 -16.63
N VAL A 243 -4.46 8.11 -15.39
CA VAL A 243 -4.82 6.81 -14.81
C VAL A 243 -5.94 6.13 -15.59
N THR A 244 -6.93 6.88 -16.09
CA THR A 244 -8.08 6.34 -16.84
C THR A 244 -7.65 5.72 -18.16
N GLN A 245 -6.70 6.36 -18.85
CA GLN A 245 -6.13 5.83 -20.08
C GLN A 245 -5.39 4.51 -19.85
N LEU A 246 -4.66 4.41 -18.73
CA LEU A 246 -3.91 3.22 -18.36
C LEU A 246 -4.82 2.07 -17.88
N ILE A 247 -5.94 2.37 -17.24
CA ILE A 247 -6.95 1.35 -16.87
C ILE A 247 -7.55 0.70 -18.13
N ALA A 248 -7.65 1.44 -19.23
CA ALA A 248 -8.13 0.92 -20.52
C ALA A 248 -7.06 0.17 -21.34
N ASP A 249 -5.80 0.09 -20.87
CA ASP A 249 -4.73 -0.64 -21.57
C ASP A 249 -5.05 -2.13 -21.65
N ARG A 250 -4.74 -2.76 -22.80
CA ARG A 250 -4.92 -4.21 -23.03
C ARG A 250 -4.16 -5.10 -22.04
N ARG A 251 -3.14 -4.58 -21.38
CA ARG A 251 -2.35 -5.27 -20.34
C ARG A 251 -2.97 -5.18 -18.96
N ALA A 252 -4.04 -4.39 -18.79
CA ALA A 252 -4.68 -4.16 -17.51
C ALA A 252 -5.32 -5.44 -16.94
N TYR A 253 -5.16 -5.66 -15.64
CA TYR A 253 -5.81 -6.73 -14.89
C TYR A 253 -5.93 -6.38 -13.42
N HIS A 254 -6.81 -7.04 -12.71
CA HIS A 254 -6.98 -6.95 -11.27
C HIS A 254 -6.41 -8.20 -10.58
N VAL A 255 -5.70 -8.02 -9.48
CA VAL A 255 -5.18 -9.14 -8.69
C VAL A 255 -6.35 -9.83 -7.98
N PHE A 256 -6.45 -11.16 -8.08
CA PHE A 256 -7.55 -11.98 -7.57
C PHE A 256 -8.93 -11.51 -8.08
N GLU A 257 -9.03 -11.26 -9.36
CA GLU A 257 -10.25 -10.79 -10.02
C GLU A 257 -11.44 -11.71 -9.76
N GLU A 258 -11.18 -13.02 -9.65
CA GLU A 258 -12.15 -14.06 -9.33
C GLU A 258 -12.86 -13.87 -7.98
N LEU A 259 -12.29 -13.08 -7.07
CA LEU A 259 -12.91 -12.77 -5.77
C LEU A 259 -13.95 -11.65 -5.85
N ASN A 260 -14.11 -10.99 -6.99
CA ASN A 260 -15.06 -9.91 -7.22
C ASN A 260 -15.00 -8.78 -6.16
N THR A 261 -13.80 -8.43 -5.73
CA THR A 261 -13.59 -7.37 -4.75
C THR A 261 -13.59 -5.97 -5.36
N PHE A 262 -13.59 -5.86 -6.68
CA PHE A 262 -13.58 -4.59 -7.44
C PHE A 262 -12.49 -3.63 -6.97
N THR A 263 -11.25 -4.02 -7.18
CA THR A 263 -10.08 -3.25 -6.74
C THR A 263 -9.95 -1.92 -7.50
N ALA A 264 -9.55 -0.86 -6.79
CA ALA A 264 -9.19 0.43 -7.37
C ALA A 264 -7.71 0.48 -7.83
N VAL A 265 -6.94 -0.57 -7.57
CA VAL A 265 -5.58 -0.73 -8.08
C VAL A 265 -5.62 -1.69 -9.26
N VAL A 266 -5.10 -1.22 -10.39
CA VAL A 266 -5.04 -1.97 -11.64
C VAL A 266 -3.57 -2.20 -12.00
N TYR A 267 -3.23 -3.42 -12.34
CA TYR A 267 -1.87 -3.78 -12.74
C TYR A 267 -1.78 -3.93 -14.25
N LEU A 268 -0.68 -3.43 -14.83
CA LEU A 268 -0.36 -3.65 -16.24
C LEU A 268 0.68 -4.78 -16.34
N LYS A 269 0.32 -5.85 -17.06
CA LYS A 269 1.18 -7.03 -17.21
C LYS A 269 2.54 -6.67 -17.81
N LYS A 270 3.60 -7.29 -17.28
CA LYS A 270 4.90 -7.37 -17.97
C LYS A 270 4.74 -8.37 -19.12
N VAL A 271 4.96 -7.89 -20.34
CA VAL A 271 4.95 -8.73 -21.54
C VAL A 271 6.39 -9.03 -21.90
N ASN A 272 6.75 -10.30 -21.88
CA ASN A 272 8.04 -10.76 -22.36
C ASN A 272 7.99 -10.96 -23.86
N HIS A 273 8.85 -10.30 -24.60
CA HIS A 273 9.06 -10.57 -26.01
C HIS A 273 10.14 -11.65 -26.14
N PRO A 274 9.84 -12.79 -26.76
CA PRO A 274 10.88 -13.77 -27.04
C PRO A 274 12.00 -13.11 -27.87
N ALA A 275 13.25 -13.46 -27.58
CA ALA A 275 14.36 -13.01 -28.41
C ALA A 275 14.10 -13.38 -29.85
N ALA A 276 14.45 -12.50 -30.80
CA ALA A 276 14.27 -12.77 -32.21
C ALA A 276 14.98 -14.09 -32.58
N GLY A 277 14.20 -15.10 -33.03
CA GLY A 277 14.70 -16.43 -33.34
C GLY A 277 14.48 -17.50 -32.24
N ALA A 278 13.95 -17.16 -31.08
CA ALA A 278 13.58 -18.17 -30.10
C ALA A 278 12.31 -18.92 -30.56
N PRO A 279 12.27 -20.28 -30.45
CA PRO A 279 11.06 -21.03 -30.76
C PRO A 279 9.91 -20.57 -29.84
N ALA A 280 8.70 -20.46 -30.40
CA ALA A 280 7.53 -20.11 -29.62
C ALA A 280 7.36 -21.12 -28.47
N ALA A 281 7.30 -20.63 -27.23
CA ALA A 281 7.04 -21.47 -26.08
C ALA A 281 5.68 -22.16 -26.27
N ALA A 282 5.63 -23.47 -26.08
CA ALA A 282 4.37 -24.21 -26.15
C ALA A 282 3.40 -23.67 -25.10
N PRO A 283 2.09 -23.59 -25.42
CA PRO A 283 1.11 -23.17 -24.45
C PRO A 283 1.14 -24.11 -23.24
N ARG A 284 1.36 -23.52 -22.06
CA ARG A 284 1.29 -24.26 -20.80
C ARG A 284 -0.17 -24.56 -20.54
N GLY A 285 -0.52 -25.85 -20.44
CA GLY A 285 -1.87 -26.34 -20.14
C GLY A 285 -2.32 -26.01 -18.71
#